data_51b086d1ae9e1be1ab6adc4e1817f7fd
#
_entry.id   51b086d1ae9e1be1ab6adc4e1817f7fd
#
_cell.length_a   1.000
_cell.length_b   1.000
_cell.length_c   1.000
_cell.angle_alpha   90.00
_cell.angle_beta   90.00
_cell.angle_gamma   90.00
#
_symmetry.space_group_name_H-M   'P 1'
#
loop_
_entity.id
_entity.type
_entity.pdbx_description
1 polymer ?
#
loop_
_entity_poly.entity_id
_entity_poly.type
_entity_poly.pdbx_seq_one_letter_code
_entity_poly.pdbx_strand_id
1 'polypeptide(L)'
;MMFLMILSLWALILCPSREARAQKSLPTVRIGIEAVAGTNSHYYVTKQLGLFQKQGLNLELISFPGGTVGIQSLLAGDLQFATADGNLGLTANLRGANLYFIAGMINTFPFSILSKPEVRTPQDLRGKKIVISRYGSSSDTAVRAAVEKYDLRPDKDVIILQGGGQTERFAALRAGAVDAAIVSPPLNLAGRSLGFNEVIDLSESGVPYAHQQIVAQKDFIERNPDLVLRTLRALIEGLSYWKDASKKEVVIGHVAKYLRLDPQKDREQLEETYRYYGKTFPTKPYPTLEGIEFTAQILKKNRPEAKDLQAKDYVINRFVGELEKEGFLIRVFGGR
;
A
#
# COMPACT_ATOMS: atom_id res chain seq x y z
N MET A 1 -60.85 32.58 65.25
CA MET A 1 -60.48 31.46 64.38
C MET A 1 -60.22 32.01 62.98
N MET A 2 -58.99 32.16 62.60
CA MET A 2 -58.59 32.84 61.39
C MET A 2 -57.77 31.86 60.53
N PHE A 3 -58.33 31.44 59.37
CA PHE A 3 -57.70 30.51 58.46
C PHE A 3 -56.74 31.27 57.54
N LEU A 4 -55.43 31.02 57.66
CA LEU A 4 -54.42 31.51 56.70
C LEU A 4 -54.37 30.57 55.48
N MET A 5 -54.73 31.07 54.33
CA MET A 5 -54.51 30.43 53.04
C MET A 5 -53.10 30.75 52.52
N ILE A 6 -52.26 29.74 52.44
CA ILE A 6 -50.91 29.83 51.79
C ILE A 6 -51.08 29.50 50.34
N LEU A 7 -50.92 30.50 49.44
CA LEU A 7 -50.77 30.31 48.01
C LEU A 7 -49.30 29.93 47.71
N SER A 8 -49.10 28.70 47.30
CA SER A 8 -47.82 28.23 46.77
C SER A 8 -47.73 28.53 45.27
N LEU A 9 -46.88 29.51 44.92
CA LEU A 9 -46.55 29.91 43.54
C LEU A 9 -45.56 28.85 42.96
N TRP A 10 -45.99 28.02 42.04
CA TRP A 10 -45.12 27.12 41.29
C TRP A 10 -44.51 27.93 40.13
N ALA A 11 -43.22 28.30 40.25
CA ALA A 11 -42.45 28.83 39.15
C ALA A 11 -42.05 27.70 38.21
N LEU A 12 -42.70 27.58 37.06
CA LEU A 12 -42.24 26.75 35.94
C LEU A 12 -40.94 27.33 35.41
N ILE A 13 -39.81 26.73 35.77
CA ILE A 13 -38.53 26.97 35.12
C ILE A 13 -38.58 26.33 33.73
N LEU A 14 -38.87 27.12 32.69
CA LEU A 14 -38.65 26.77 31.29
C LEU A 14 -37.16 26.63 31.08
N CYS A 15 -36.63 25.40 31.20
CA CYS A 15 -35.31 25.03 30.79
C CYS A 15 -35.32 25.02 29.24
N PRO A 16 -34.56 25.88 28.52
CA PRO A 16 -34.48 25.75 27.08
C PRO A 16 -33.79 24.41 26.77
N SER A 17 -34.54 23.49 26.20
CA SER A 17 -34.01 22.25 25.65
C SER A 17 -32.96 22.63 24.60
N ARG A 18 -31.66 22.58 24.98
CA ARG A 18 -30.56 22.52 24.03
C ARG A 18 -30.80 21.28 23.20
N GLU A 19 -31.36 21.44 22.02
CA GLU A 19 -31.30 20.42 21.00
C GLU A 19 -29.83 20.08 20.83
N ALA A 20 -29.41 18.96 21.42
CA ALA A 20 -28.13 18.33 21.13
C ALA A 20 -28.18 17.98 19.63
N ARG A 21 -27.65 18.88 18.79
CA ARG A 21 -27.39 18.56 17.38
C ARG A 21 -26.59 17.27 17.39
N ALA A 22 -27.23 16.15 17.10
CA ALA A 22 -26.56 14.88 16.89
C ALA A 22 -25.49 15.14 15.82
N GLN A 23 -24.25 15.16 16.24
CA GLN A 23 -23.12 15.34 15.33
C GLN A 23 -23.14 14.15 14.38
N LYS A 24 -23.59 14.39 13.15
CA LYS A 24 -23.74 13.37 12.12
C LYS A 24 -22.36 12.69 11.95
N SER A 25 -22.26 11.43 12.39
CA SER A 25 -21.00 10.68 12.26
C SER A 25 -20.56 10.64 10.78
N LEU A 26 -19.28 10.88 10.55
CA LEU A 26 -18.73 10.81 9.19
C LEU A 26 -18.89 9.40 8.62
N PRO A 27 -19.24 9.28 7.33
CA PRO A 27 -19.23 7.97 6.66
C PRO A 27 -17.89 7.28 6.84
N THR A 28 -17.92 6.00 7.23
CA THR A 28 -16.69 5.20 7.43
C THR A 28 -16.32 4.48 6.14
N VAL A 29 -15.07 4.65 5.74
CA VAL A 29 -14.43 3.92 4.65
C VAL A 29 -13.47 2.91 5.25
N ARG A 30 -13.60 1.63 4.89
CA ARG A 30 -12.70 0.55 5.29
C ARG A 30 -11.78 0.20 4.14
N ILE A 31 -10.48 0.30 4.37
CA ILE A 31 -9.44 -0.08 3.40
C ILE A 31 -8.64 -1.25 3.97
N GLY A 32 -8.65 -2.38 3.25
CA GLY A 32 -7.83 -3.53 3.57
C GLY A 32 -6.40 -3.35 3.06
N ILE A 33 -5.41 -3.54 3.92
CA ILE A 33 -3.98 -3.49 3.57
C ILE A 33 -3.27 -4.79 3.93
N GLU A 34 -2.24 -5.14 3.14
CA GLU A 34 -1.41 -6.31 3.41
C GLU A 34 -0.37 -5.97 4.47
N ALA A 35 -0.41 -6.57 5.62
CA ALA A 35 0.57 -6.48 6.69
C ALA A 35 0.96 -5.04 7.14
N VAL A 36 1.64 -4.96 8.27
CA VAL A 36 2.33 -3.72 8.72
C VAL A 36 3.72 -3.71 8.08
N ALA A 37 3.92 -2.87 7.07
CA ALA A 37 5.17 -2.76 6.31
C ALA A 37 5.39 -1.32 5.83
N GLY A 38 6.63 -0.97 5.50
CA GLY A 38 6.97 0.35 4.98
C GLY A 38 6.14 0.75 3.75
N THR A 39 5.85 -0.21 2.85
CA THR A 39 4.99 -0.02 1.68
C THR A 39 3.58 0.48 2.01
N ASN A 40 3.05 0.18 3.20
CA ASN A 40 1.72 0.57 3.65
C ASN A 40 1.70 1.79 4.59
N SER A 41 2.88 2.35 4.92
CA SER A 41 3.01 3.46 5.87
C SER A 41 2.25 4.71 5.44
N HIS A 42 2.12 4.97 4.14
CA HIS A 42 1.41 6.14 3.63
C HIS A 42 -0.09 6.13 3.96
N TYR A 43 -0.76 4.99 4.05
CA TYR A 43 -2.17 4.92 4.50
C TYR A 43 -2.30 5.36 5.97
N TYR A 44 -1.39 4.88 6.81
CA TYR A 44 -1.37 5.27 8.21
C TYR A 44 -1.05 6.75 8.37
N VAL A 45 -0.04 7.26 7.67
CA VAL A 45 0.32 8.69 7.68
C VAL A 45 -0.87 9.53 7.23
N THR A 46 -1.52 9.19 6.12
CA THR A 46 -2.73 9.88 5.61
C THR A 46 -3.85 9.93 6.66
N LYS A 47 -4.07 8.82 7.38
CA LYS A 47 -5.05 8.74 8.47
C LYS A 47 -4.67 9.68 9.62
N GLN A 48 -3.42 9.64 10.07
CA GLN A 48 -2.97 10.44 11.22
C GLN A 48 -2.94 11.95 10.93
N LEU A 49 -2.75 12.33 9.67
CA LEU A 49 -2.83 13.71 9.20
C LEU A 49 -4.27 14.26 9.12
N GLY A 50 -5.29 13.44 9.40
CA GLY A 50 -6.69 13.87 9.33
C GLY A 50 -7.20 14.13 7.92
N LEU A 51 -6.52 13.63 6.87
CA LEU A 51 -6.87 13.95 5.48
C LEU A 51 -8.19 13.31 5.04
N PHE A 52 -8.58 12.20 5.65
CA PHE A 52 -9.91 11.62 5.44
C PHE A 52 -11.01 12.48 6.07
N GLN A 53 -10.78 12.96 7.29
CA GLN A 53 -11.72 13.89 7.97
C GLN A 53 -11.90 15.18 7.18
N LYS A 54 -10.82 15.69 6.56
CA LYS A 54 -10.86 16.84 5.64
C LYS A 54 -11.79 16.59 4.44
N GLN A 55 -11.90 15.33 4.00
CA GLN A 55 -12.83 14.91 2.94
C GLN A 55 -14.22 14.49 3.48
N GLY A 56 -14.52 14.76 4.75
CA GLY A 56 -15.77 14.35 5.37
C GLY A 56 -15.94 12.84 5.51
N LEU A 57 -14.84 12.09 5.68
CA LEU A 57 -14.81 10.63 5.82
C LEU A 57 -14.10 10.23 7.11
N ASN A 58 -14.44 9.05 7.63
CA ASN A 58 -13.67 8.36 8.64
C ASN A 58 -12.97 7.17 8.00
N LEU A 59 -11.67 6.96 8.29
CA LEU A 59 -10.90 5.83 7.75
C LEU A 59 -10.68 4.75 8.81
N GLU A 60 -11.10 3.53 8.49
CA GLU A 60 -10.67 2.31 9.17
C GLU A 60 -9.68 1.55 8.28
N LEU A 61 -8.42 1.41 8.76
CA LEU A 61 -7.42 0.56 8.12
C LEU A 61 -7.46 -0.81 8.76
N ILE A 62 -7.66 -1.84 7.95
CA ILE A 62 -7.72 -3.24 8.40
C ILE A 62 -6.53 -3.97 7.78
N SER A 63 -5.62 -4.45 8.64
CA SER A 63 -4.43 -5.18 8.20
C SER A 63 -4.71 -6.68 8.19
N PHE A 64 -4.37 -7.32 7.07
CA PHE A 64 -4.53 -8.76 6.86
C PHE A 64 -3.15 -9.45 6.76
N PRO A 65 -3.04 -10.72 7.15
CA PRO A 65 -1.78 -11.49 7.02
C PRO A 65 -1.42 -11.85 5.57
N GLY A 66 -2.04 -11.20 4.59
CA GLY A 66 -1.80 -11.33 3.14
C GLY A 66 -2.97 -10.83 2.32
N GLY A 67 -2.69 -10.42 1.09
CA GLY A 67 -3.67 -9.79 0.20
C GLY A 67 -4.87 -10.66 -0.16
N THR A 68 -4.69 -11.97 -0.24
CA THR A 68 -5.80 -12.91 -0.55
C THR A 68 -6.95 -12.77 0.44
N VAL A 69 -6.65 -12.67 1.76
CA VAL A 69 -7.68 -12.50 2.80
C VAL A 69 -8.35 -11.12 2.66
N GLY A 70 -7.57 -10.07 2.37
CA GLY A 70 -8.11 -8.74 2.12
C GLY A 70 -9.07 -8.71 0.92
N ILE A 71 -8.73 -9.40 -0.19
CA ILE A 71 -9.63 -9.53 -1.34
C ILE A 71 -10.90 -10.32 -0.98
N GLN A 72 -10.80 -11.38 -0.21
CA GLN A 72 -11.98 -12.13 0.26
C GLN A 72 -12.93 -11.24 1.09
N SER A 73 -12.39 -10.44 2.02
CA SER A 73 -13.17 -9.48 2.80
C SER A 73 -13.78 -8.36 1.94
N LEU A 74 -13.07 -7.92 0.88
CA LEU A 74 -13.61 -6.98 -0.09
C LEU A 74 -14.80 -7.58 -0.85
N LEU A 75 -14.68 -8.83 -1.30
CA LEU A 75 -15.75 -9.53 -2.01
C LEU A 75 -16.95 -9.84 -1.12
N ALA A 76 -16.72 -10.08 0.17
CA ALA A 76 -17.78 -10.24 1.17
C ALA A 76 -18.52 -8.93 1.51
N GLY A 77 -17.98 -7.77 1.08
CA GLY A 77 -18.57 -6.45 1.37
C GLY A 77 -18.15 -5.84 2.72
N ASP A 78 -17.24 -6.47 3.45
CA ASP A 78 -16.70 -5.94 4.72
C ASP A 78 -15.84 -4.70 4.51
N LEU A 79 -15.27 -4.56 3.31
CA LEU A 79 -14.41 -3.46 2.89
C LEU A 79 -15.01 -2.74 1.68
N GLN A 80 -14.71 -1.44 1.56
CA GLN A 80 -15.01 -0.66 0.36
C GLN A 80 -13.84 -0.72 -0.64
N PHE A 81 -12.61 -0.79 -0.12
CA PHE A 81 -11.39 -0.84 -0.90
C PHE A 81 -10.41 -1.86 -0.31
N ALA A 82 -9.54 -2.39 -1.15
CA ALA A 82 -8.39 -3.16 -0.70
C ALA A 82 -7.15 -2.78 -1.53
N THR A 83 -5.97 -3.07 -0.98
CA THR A 83 -4.74 -3.05 -1.77
C THR A 83 -4.56 -4.40 -2.46
N ALA A 84 -4.14 -4.37 -3.71
CA ALA A 84 -3.78 -5.56 -4.46
C ALA A 84 -2.61 -5.28 -5.39
N ASP A 85 -1.76 -6.26 -5.63
CA ASP A 85 -0.88 -6.23 -6.78
C ASP A 85 -1.63 -6.69 -8.05
N GLY A 86 -1.01 -6.50 -9.21
CA GLY A 86 -1.62 -6.90 -10.48
C GLY A 86 -1.98 -8.38 -10.53
N ASN A 87 -1.13 -9.26 -9.98
CA ASN A 87 -1.37 -10.71 -9.98
C ASN A 87 -2.58 -11.09 -9.11
N LEU A 88 -2.67 -10.52 -7.92
CA LEU A 88 -3.76 -10.82 -6.98
C LEU A 88 -5.11 -10.33 -7.54
N GLY A 89 -5.16 -9.09 -8.05
CA GLY A 89 -6.39 -8.54 -8.62
C GLY A 89 -6.85 -9.28 -9.89
N LEU A 90 -5.96 -9.53 -10.83
CA LEU A 90 -6.28 -10.26 -12.06
C LEU A 90 -6.64 -11.73 -11.78
N THR A 91 -5.95 -12.41 -10.86
CA THR A 91 -6.28 -13.78 -10.47
C THR A 91 -7.66 -13.86 -9.81
N ALA A 92 -8.04 -12.87 -9.00
CA ALA A 92 -9.39 -12.79 -8.46
C ALA A 92 -10.43 -12.63 -9.59
N ASN A 93 -10.14 -11.77 -10.57
CA ASN A 93 -11.03 -11.55 -11.72
C ASN A 93 -11.19 -12.79 -12.63
N LEU A 94 -10.13 -13.57 -12.83
CA LEU A 94 -10.23 -14.87 -13.51
C LEU A 94 -11.19 -15.85 -12.81
N ARG A 95 -11.44 -15.63 -11.51
CA ARG A 95 -12.41 -16.39 -10.71
C ARG A 95 -13.76 -15.69 -10.57
N GLY A 96 -14.02 -14.63 -11.34
CA GLY A 96 -15.30 -13.93 -11.39
C GLY A 96 -15.46 -12.79 -10.39
N ALA A 97 -14.38 -12.27 -9.80
CA ALA A 97 -14.44 -11.27 -8.72
C ALA A 97 -14.91 -9.86 -9.17
N ASN A 98 -14.81 -9.49 -10.42
CA ASN A 98 -15.23 -8.20 -10.98
C ASN A 98 -14.63 -6.97 -10.25
N LEU A 99 -13.31 -7.05 -9.96
CA LEU A 99 -12.52 -6.01 -9.31
C LEU A 99 -11.89 -5.07 -10.33
N TYR A 100 -11.84 -3.78 -10.00
CA TYR A 100 -11.21 -2.76 -10.83
C TYR A 100 -10.10 -2.05 -10.10
N PHE A 101 -8.99 -1.84 -10.79
CA PHE A 101 -7.87 -1.01 -10.36
C PHE A 101 -8.23 0.46 -10.61
N ILE A 102 -8.29 1.27 -9.56
CA ILE A 102 -8.76 2.67 -9.62
C ILE A 102 -7.69 3.69 -9.28
N ALA A 103 -6.60 3.28 -8.63
CA ALA A 103 -5.41 4.10 -8.41
C ALA A 103 -4.18 3.22 -8.16
N GLY A 104 -2.99 3.72 -8.53
CA GLY A 104 -1.70 3.06 -8.30
C GLY A 104 -0.86 3.82 -7.29
N MET A 105 -0.68 3.27 -6.11
CA MET A 105 0.12 3.89 -5.04
C MET A 105 1.61 3.56 -5.19
N ILE A 106 1.95 2.37 -5.69
CA ILE A 106 3.31 1.95 -6.04
C ILE A 106 3.25 1.21 -7.37
N ASN A 107 3.89 1.79 -8.39
CA ASN A 107 3.86 1.32 -9.78
C ASN A 107 5.19 0.69 -10.25
N THR A 108 6.00 0.23 -9.31
CA THR A 108 7.28 -0.46 -9.52
C THR A 108 7.46 -1.54 -8.45
N PHE A 109 8.52 -2.32 -8.54
CA PHE A 109 8.91 -3.23 -7.47
C PHE A 109 9.62 -2.48 -6.34
N PRO A 110 9.03 -2.34 -5.14
CA PRO A 110 9.65 -1.63 -4.01
C PRO A 110 10.55 -2.57 -3.19
N PHE A 111 11.43 -3.28 -3.87
CA PHE A 111 12.26 -4.32 -3.28
C PHE A 111 13.74 -4.16 -3.59
N SER A 112 14.54 -4.68 -2.67
CA SER A 112 15.96 -4.92 -2.87
C SER A 112 16.28 -6.40 -2.64
N ILE A 113 17.25 -6.94 -3.36
CA ILE A 113 17.85 -8.23 -3.06
C ILE A 113 19.11 -7.99 -2.23
N LEU A 114 19.03 -8.34 -0.95
CA LEU A 114 20.17 -8.38 -0.04
C LEU A 114 20.85 -9.74 -0.13
N SER A 115 22.17 -9.76 0.01
CA SER A 115 22.98 -10.96 -0.02
C SER A 115 24.06 -10.96 1.04
N LYS A 116 24.61 -12.16 1.31
CA LYS A 116 25.82 -12.33 2.11
C LYS A 116 26.99 -11.52 1.55
N PRO A 117 28.01 -11.16 2.37
CA PRO A 117 29.13 -10.30 1.95
C PRO A 117 29.97 -10.85 0.79
N GLU A 118 30.00 -12.19 0.61
CA GLU A 118 30.71 -12.85 -0.50
C GLU A 118 29.98 -12.77 -1.84
N VAL A 119 28.68 -12.45 -1.86
CA VAL A 119 27.87 -12.23 -3.06
C VAL A 119 27.79 -10.73 -3.30
N ARG A 120 28.54 -10.21 -4.28
CA ARG A 120 28.74 -8.76 -4.46
C ARG A 120 28.08 -8.21 -5.71
N THR A 121 27.82 -9.08 -6.69
CA THR A 121 27.21 -8.70 -7.97
C THR A 121 25.97 -9.55 -8.23
N PRO A 122 25.06 -9.13 -9.10
CA PRO A 122 23.93 -9.97 -9.50
C PRO A 122 24.36 -11.32 -10.06
N GLN A 123 25.49 -11.40 -10.78
CA GLN A 123 26.03 -12.64 -11.38
C GLN A 123 26.47 -13.65 -10.32
N ASP A 124 26.92 -13.18 -9.14
CA ASP A 124 27.32 -14.05 -8.02
C ASP A 124 26.14 -14.80 -7.41
N LEU A 125 24.90 -14.42 -7.78
CA LEU A 125 23.69 -15.17 -7.37
C LEU A 125 23.57 -16.52 -8.06
N ARG A 126 24.43 -16.84 -9.03
CA ARG A 126 24.44 -18.16 -9.67
C ARG A 126 24.74 -19.27 -8.65
N GLY A 127 23.84 -20.28 -8.60
CA GLY A 127 23.91 -21.38 -7.63
C GLY A 127 23.49 -21.01 -6.22
N LYS A 128 23.07 -19.77 -5.96
CA LYS A 128 22.70 -19.28 -4.62
C LYS A 128 21.22 -19.46 -4.32
N LYS A 129 20.91 -19.54 -3.02
CA LYS A 129 19.56 -19.63 -2.46
C LYS A 129 19.02 -18.23 -2.19
N ILE A 130 17.94 -17.87 -2.89
CA ILE A 130 17.22 -16.59 -2.71
C ILE A 130 15.87 -16.87 -2.06
N VAL A 131 15.57 -16.24 -0.93
CA VAL A 131 14.30 -16.42 -0.24
C VAL A 131 13.28 -15.35 -0.62
N ILE A 132 12.08 -15.79 -1.01
CA ILE A 132 10.88 -15.01 -1.33
C ILE A 132 9.78 -15.24 -0.30
N SER A 133 8.64 -14.55 -0.39
CA SER A 133 7.51 -14.83 0.51
C SER A 133 6.82 -16.14 0.19
N ARG A 134 6.26 -16.26 -1.01
CA ARG A 134 5.60 -17.46 -1.56
C ARG A 134 5.69 -17.44 -3.07
N TYR A 135 5.63 -18.61 -3.69
CA TYR A 135 5.55 -18.70 -5.15
C TYR A 135 4.28 -18.01 -5.66
N GLY A 136 4.42 -17.27 -6.76
CA GLY A 136 3.36 -16.47 -7.36
C GLY A 136 3.06 -15.14 -6.65
N SER A 137 3.80 -14.79 -5.59
CA SER A 137 3.70 -13.47 -4.95
C SER A 137 4.48 -12.40 -5.71
N SER A 138 4.27 -11.11 -5.33
CA SER A 138 5.05 -9.99 -5.88
C SER A 138 6.57 -10.16 -5.68
N SER A 139 7.00 -10.75 -4.55
CA SER A 139 8.42 -11.03 -4.30
C SER A 139 8.99 -12.14 -5.19
N ASP A 140 8.19 -13.14 -5.55
CA ASP A 140 8.57 -14.17 -6.51
C ASP A 140 8.71 -13.58 -7.92
N THR A 141 7.69 -12.84 -8.35
CA THR A 141 7.71 -12.14 -9.65
C THR A 141 8.92 -11.19 -9.74
N ALA A 142 9.20 -10.46 -8.66
CA ALA A 142 10.32 -9.52 -8.59
C ALA A 142 11.67 -10.22 -8.71
N VAL A 143 11.90 -11.33 -7.96
CA VAL A 143 13.16 -12.09 -8.04
C VAL A 143 13.35 -12.66 -9.44
N ARG A 144 12.31 -13.28 -10.03
CA ARG A 144 12.39 -13.85 -11.38
C ARG A 144 12.75 -12.77 -12.41
N ALA A 145 12.02 -11.65 -12.43
CA ALA A 145 12.31 -10.55 -13.32
C ALA A 145 13.71 -9.95 -13.10
N ALA A 146 14.15 -9.87 -11.84
CA ALA A 146 15.46 -9.35 -11.50
C ALA A 146 16.58 -10.25 -12.03
N VAL A 147 16.53 -11.55 -11.74
CA VAL A 147 17.61 -12.46 -12.14
C VAL A 147 17.67 -12.65 -13.66
N GLU A 148 16.50 -12.67 -14.35
CA GLU A 148 16.44 -12.74 -15.81
C GLU A 148 17.10 -11.52 -16.48
N LYS A 149 16.98 -10.34 -15.89
CA LYS A 149 17.66 -9.11 -16.39
C LYS A 149 19.20 -9.23 -16.38
N TYR A 150 19.73 -10.11 -15.55
CA TYR A 150 21.17 -10.38 -15.44
C TYR A 150 21.57 -11.73 -16.04
N ASP A 151 20.79 -12.25 -16.99
CA ASP A 151 21.05 -13.51 -17.72
C ASP A 151 21.14 -14.75 -16.80
N LEU A 152 20.40 -14.72 -15.68
CA LEU A 152 20.25 -15.86 -14.79
C LEU A 152 18.85 -16.45 -14.94
N ARG A 153 18.78 -17.78 -15.15
CA ARG A 153 17.49 -18.45 -15.30
C ARG A 153 16.91 -18.80 -13.92
N PRO A 154 15.69 -18.32 -13.59
CA PRO A 154 15.00 -18.75 -12.36
C PRO A 154 14.89 -20.27 -12.26
N ASP A 155 15.04 -20.79 -11.05
CA ASP A 155 14.97 -22.24 -10.70
C ASP A 155 16.02 -23.15 -11.37
N LYS A 156 16.89 -22.59 -12.24
CA LYS A 156 18.00 -23.30 -12.87
C LYS A 156 19.35 -22.76 -12.44
N ASP A 157 19.55 -21.45 -12.58
CA ASP A 157 20.80 -20.79 -12.23
C ASP A 157 20.75 -20.21 -10.80
N VAL A 158 19.56 -20.01 -10.23
CA VAL A 158 19.32 -19.61 -8.84
C VAL A 158 18.28 -20.51 -8.20
N ILE A 159 18.41 -20.75 -6.89
CA ILE A 159 17.47 -21.57 -6.12
C ILE A 159 16.52 -20.65 -5.38
N ILE A 160 15.25 -20.63 -5.77
CA ILE A 160 14.24 -19.78 -5.16
C ILE A 160 13.51 -20.57 -4.06
N LEU A 161 13.48 -20.03 -2.83
CA LEU A 161 12.89 -20.67 -1.66
C LEU A 161 11.80 -19.79 -1.04
N GLN A 162 10.75 -20.40 -0.50
CA GLN A 162 9.73 -19.72 0.28
C GLN A 162 10.15 -19.53 1.73
N GLY A 163 9.94 -18.32 2.30
CA GLY A 163 10.35 -18.01 3.68
C GLY A 163 9.43 -17.03 4.41
N GLY A 164 8.19 -16.83 3.91
CA GLY A 164 7.18 -16.05 4.62
C GLY A 164 7.36 -14.52 4.52
N GLY A 165 7.12 -13.81 5.61
CA GLY A 165 7.18 -12.36 5.68
C GLY A 165 8.58 -11.79 5.51
N GLN A 166 8.69 -10.47 5.41
CA GLN A 166 9.99 -9.81 5.20
C GLN A 166 10.94 -10.00 6.38
N THR A 167 10.40 -9.97 7.61
CA THR A 167 11.17 -10.17 8.84
C THR A 167 11.76 -11.57 8.90
N GLU A 168 10.98 -12.59 8.56
CA GLU A 168 11.41 -13.99 8.53
C GLU A 168 12.46 -14.22 7.46
N ARG A 169 12.30 -13.65 6.27
CA ARG A 169 13.28 -13.71 5.18
C ARG A 169 14.62 -13.08 5.57
N PHE A 170 14.54 -11.90 6.19
CA PHE A 170 15.73 -11.20 6.68
C PHE A 170 16.41 -11.98 7.82
N ALA A 171 15.64 -12.57 8.72
CA ALA A 171 16.18 -13.43 9.76
C ALA A 171 16.89 -14.68 9.18
N ALA A 172 16.33 -15.31 8.14
CA ALA A 172 16.95 -16.44 7.46
C ALA A 172 18.29 -16.06 6.80
N LEU A 173 18.38 -14.86 6.19
CA LEU A 173 19.63 -14.34 5.64
C LEU A 173 20.67 -14.10 6.76
N ARG A 174 20.27 -13.46 7.84
CA ARG A 174 21.14 -13.21 8.99
C ARG A 174 21.66 -14.48 9.65
N ALA A 175 20.84 -15.52 9.72
CA ALA A 175 21.21 -16.83 10.24
C ALA A 175 22.10 -17.65 9.28
N GLY A 176 22.33 -17.15 8.06
CA GLY A 176 23.11 -17.86 7.04
C GLY A 176 22.39 -19.05 6.39
N ALA A 177 21.10 -19.24 6.66
CA ALA A 177 20.30 -20.33 6.09
C ALA A 177 20.06 -20.18 4.57
N VAL A 178 20.10 -18.94 4.07
CA VAL A 178 20.01 -18.57 2.67
C VAL A 178 21.14 -17.62 2.30
N ASP A 179 21.41 -17.47 0.99
CA ASP A 179 22.49 -16.61 0.50
C ASP A 179 22.03 -15.20 0.16
N ALA A 180 20.74 -15.06 -0.17
CA ALA A 180 20.10 -13.80 -0.47
C ALA A 180 18.63 -13.76 -0.02
N ALA A 181 18.11 -12.58 0.23
CA ALA A 181 16.71 -12.34 0.61
C ALA A 181 16.17 -11.11 -0.11
N ILE A 182 14.94 -11.20 -0.63
CA ILE A 182 14.23 -10.04 -1.13
C ILE A 182 13.47 -9.34 0.00
N VAL A 183 13.76 -8.06 0.20
CA VAL A 183 13.19 -7.22 1.25
C VAL A 183 12.88 -5.82 0.72
N SER A 184 12.20 -5.00 1.52
CA SER A 184 11.99 -3.58 1.23
C SER A 184 12.36 -2.72 2.45
N PRO A 185 12.50 -1.40 2.30
CA PRO A 185 12.77 -0.52 3.44
C PRO A 185 11.74 -0.69 4.58
N PRO A 186 12.18 -0.64 5.84
CA PRO A 186 13.56 -0.31 6.29
C PRO A 186 14.54 -1.50 6.35
N LEU A 187 14.14 -2.73 6.03
CA LEU A 187 14.98 -3.93 6.25
C LEU A 187 16.23 -4.01 5.35
N ASN A 188 16.16 -3.49 4.12
CA ASN A 188 17.34 -3.39 3.26
C ASN A 188 18.41 -2.50 3.90
N LEU A 189 18.00 -1.41 4.56
CA LEU A 189 18.90 -0.49 5.25
C LEU A 189 19.53 -1.14 6.48
N ALA A 190 18.70 -1.79 7.30
CA ALA A 190 19.18 -2.58 8.43
C ALA A 190 20.20 -3.65 7.97
N GLY A 191 19.95 -4.27 6.81
CA GLY A 191 20.87 -5.25 6.24
C GLY A 191 22.22 -4.64 5.85
N ARG A 192 22.21 -3.51 5.13
CA ARG A 192 23.46 -2.80 4.78
C ARG A 192 24.29 -2.41 6.01
N SER A 193 23.63 -1.91 7.06
CA SER A 193 24.31 -1.55 8.33
C SER A 193 24.92 -2.77 9.03
N LEU A 194 24.44 -3.97 8.74
CA LEU A 194 24.99 -5.24 9.25
C LEU A 194 26.02 -5.89 8.32
N GLY A 195 26.41 -5.21 7.22
CA GLY A 195 27.43 -5.66 6.28
C GLY A 195 26.92 -6.58 5.17
N PHE A 196 25.59 -6.73 4.98
CA PHE A 196 25.02 -7.39 3.81
C PHE A 196 25.11 -6.49 2.57
N ASN A 197 25.31 -7.08 1.40
CA ASN A 197 25.30 -6.34 0.15
C ASN A 197 23.88 -6.16 -0.37
N GLU A 198 23.56 -5.00 -0.91
CA GLU A 198 22.36 -4.76 -1.72
C GLU A 198 22.76 -4.94 -3.18
N VAL A 199 22.60 -6.17 -3.71
CA VAL A 199 23.10 -6.53 -5.05
C VAL A 199 22.17 -6.09 -6.16
N ILE A 200 20.89 -5.93 -5.87
CA ILE A 200 19.88 -5.41 -6.83
C ILE A 200 18.89 -4.51 -6.09
N ASP A 201 18.76 -3.26 -6.52
CA ASP A 201 17.62 -2.40 -6.21
C ASP A 201 16.62 -2.47 -7.37
N LEU A 202 15.47 -3.09 -7.13
CA LEU A 202 14.43 -3.25 -8.13
C LEU A 202 13.58 -2.01 -8.31
N SER A 203 13.59 -1.07 -7.36
CA SER A 203 12.82 0.18 -7.49
C SER A 203 13.28 1.03 -8.67
N GLU A 204 14.54 0.87 -9.07
CA GLU A 204 15.18 1.54 -10.19
C GLU A 204 15.34 0.64 -11.43
N SER A 205 14.77 -0.56 -11.40
CA SER A 205 14.92 -1.52 -12.50
C SER A 205 14.29 -1.09 -13.82
N GLY A 206 13.40 -0.09 -13.80
CA GLY A 206 12.61 0.33 -14.95
C GLY A 206 11.55 -0.68 -15.41
N VAL A 207 11.39 -1.80 -14.69
CA VAL A 207 10.33 -2.76 -14.97
C VAL A 207 9.00 -2.23 -14.40
N PRO A 208 8.00 -1.98 -15.24
CA PRO A 208 6.69 -1.55 -14.76
C PRO A 208 6.03 -2.71 -14.01
N TYR A 209 5.55 -2.43 -12.80
CA TYR A 209 4.85 -3.43 -12.00
C TYR A 209 3.75 -2.79 -11.16
N ALA A 210 2.55 -3.35 -11.24
CA ALA A 210 1.43 -2.93 -10.42
C ALA A 210 1.55 -3.53 -9.01
N HIS A 211 2.48 -2.98 -8.18
CA HIS A 211 2.77 -3.54 -6.86
C HIS A 211 1.66 -3.23 -5.86
N GLN A 212 1.25 -1.96 -5.78
CA GLN A 212 0.22 -1.57 -4.84
C GLN A 212 -0.81 -0.68 -5.53
N GLN A 213 -1.91 -1.31 -5.86
CA GLN A 213 -3.07 -0.67 -6.47
C GLN A 213 -4.23 -0.63 -5.48
N ILE A 214 -5.06 0.40 -5.55
CA ILE A 214 -6.36 0.42 -4.90
C ILE A 214 -7.34 -0.30 -5.82
N VAL A 215 -8.00 -1.31 -5.27
CA VAL A 215 -9.05 -2.04 -5.97
C VAL A 215 -10.38 -1.92 -5.23
N ALA A 216 -11.46 -1.95 -5.99
CA ALA A 216 -12.83 -2.00 -5.49
C ALA A 216 -13.72 -2.81 -6.44
N GLN A 217 -14.87 -3.28 -5.96
CA GLN A 217 -15.86 -3.96 -6.78
C GLN A 217 -16.56 -2.97 -7.73
N LYS A 218 -16.84 -3.39 -8.96
CA LYS A 218 -17.49 -2.55 -9.99
C LYS A 218 -18.78 -1.91 -9.51
N ASP A 219 -19.68 -2.71 -8.96
CA ASP A 219 -20.97 -2.24 -8.47
C ASP A 219 -20.85 -1.19 -7.36
N PHE A 220 -19.84 -1.33 -6.50
CA PHE A 220 -19.56 -0.33 -5.48
C PHE A 220 -19.08 0.99 -6.09
N ILE A 221 -18.16 0.92 -7.06
CA ILE A 221 -17.62 2.09 -7.78
C ILE A 221 -18.74 2.86 -8.49
N GLU A 222 -19.63 2.14 -9.16
CA GLU A 222 -20.74 2.73 -9.94
C GLU A 222 -21.79 3.39 -9.03
N ARG A 223 -22.08 2.79 -7.88
CA ARG A 223 -23.07 3.33 -6.93
C ARG A 223 -22.53 4.43 -6.03
N ASN A 224 -21.21 4.55 -5.87
CA ASN A 224 -20.58 5.46 -4.91
C ASN A 224 -19.43 6.29 -5.51
N PRO A 225 -19.58 6.92 -6.70
CA PRO A 225 -18.47 7.61 -7.36
C PRO A 225 -17.89 8.76 -6.54
N ASP A 226 -18.73 9.52 -5.84
CA ASP A 226 -18.29 10.60 -4.93
C ASP A 226 -17.45 10.07 -3.76
N LEU A 227 -17.83 8.94 -3.16
CA LEU A 227 -17.07 8.33 -2.08
C LEU A 227 -15.69 7.85 -2.57
N VAL A 228 -15.64 7.26 -3.76
CA VAL A 228 -14.38 6.87 -4.42
C VAL A 228 -13.50 8.10 -4.62
N LEU A 229 -14.04 9.18 -5.20
CA LEU A 229 -13.29 10.40 -5.48
C LEU A 229 -12.72 11.05 -4.22
N ARG A 230 -13.54 11.19 -3.16
CA ARG A 230 -13.10 11.74 -1.86
C ARG A 230 -12.03 10.86 -1.20
N THR A 231 -12.18 9.54 -1.28
CA THR A 231 -11.17 8.58 -0.78
C THR A 231 -9.83 8.75 -1.49
N LEU A 232 -9.85 8.80 -2.83
CA LEU A 232 -8.63 9.00 -3.62
C LEU A 232 -8.02 10.38 -3.37
N ARG A 233 -8.84 11.43 -3.23
CA ARG A 233 -8.38 12.78 -2.88
C ARG A 233 -7.58 12.79 -1.56
N ALA A 234 -8.09 12.13 -0.53
CA ALA A 234 -7.38 12.01 0.75
C ALA A 234 -6.05 11.23 0.60
N LEU A 235 -6.08 10.08 -0.09
CA LEU A 235 -4.88 9.26 -0.29
C LEU A 235 -3.80 9.99 -1.09
N ILE A 236 -4.18 10.65 -2.18
CA ILE A 236 -3.26 11.39 -3.06
C ILE A 236 -2.66 12.59 -2.33
N GLU A 237 -3.46 13.32 -1.55
CA GLU A 237 -2.93 14.40 -0.69
C GLU A 237 -1.93 13.82 0.33
N GLY A 238 -2.19 12.63 0.89
CA GLY A 238 -1.25 11.93 1.78
C GLY A 238 0.09 11.61 1.12
N LEU A 239 0.09 11.21 -0.16
CA LEU A 239 1.33 10.97 -0.90
C LEU A 239 2.16 12.25 -1.08
N SER A 240 1.53 13.41 -1.20
CA SER A 240 2.26 14.68 -1.40
C SER A 240 3.15 15.04 -0.21
N TYR A 241 2.80 14.63 1.00
CA TYR A 241 3.63 14.84 2.20
C TYR A 241 5.00 14.14 2.11
N TRP A 242 5.08 13.03 1.39
CA TRP A 242 6.34 12.31 1.16
C TRP A 242 7.24 12.99 0.13
N LYS A 243 6.69 13.92 -0.64
CA LYS A 243 7.40 14.71 -1.67
C LYS A 243 7.81 16.10 -1.16
N ASP A 244 7.27 16.54 -0.04
CA ASP A 244 7.52 17.86 0.53
C ASP A 244 8.53 17.77 1.68
N ALA A 245 9.75 18.26 1.44
CA ALA A 245 10.81 18.24 2.44
C ALA A 245 10.42 18.96 3.75
N SER A 246 9.55 19.98 3.69
CA SER A 246 9.06 20.68 4.89
C SER A 246 8.17 19.80 5.79
N LYS A 247 7.64 18.69 5.25
CA LYS A 247 6.78 17.73 5.96
C LYS A 247 7.53 16.49 6.45
N LYS A 248 8.84 16.39 6.17
CA LYS A 248 9.67 15.23 6.47
C LYS A 248 9.52 14.75 7.92
N GLU A 249 9.65 15.66 8.89
CA GLU A 249 9.60 15.31 10.32
C GLU A 249 8.24 14.77 10.75
N VAL A 250 7.16 15.35 10.22
CA VAL A 250 5.79 14.88 10.50
C VAL A 250 5.59 13.47 9.95
N VAL A 251 6.02 13.22 8.70
CA VAL A 251 5.93 11.88 8.08
C VAL A 251 6.76 10.88 8.87
N ILE A 252 8.03 11.19 9.17
CA ILE A 252 8.94 10.32 9.92
C ILE A 252 8.34 9.95 11.28
N GLY A 253 7.78 10.91 12.03
CA GLY A 253 7.15 10.65 13.31
C GLY A 253 5.98 9.66 13.22
N HIS A 254 5.16 9.77 12.20
CA HIS A 254 4.06 8.82 11.96
C HIS A 254 4.56 7.44 11.48
N VAL A 255 5.59 7.40 10.63
CA VAL A 255 6.21 6.16 10.16
C VAL A 255 6.85 5.39 11.33
N ALA A 256 7.59 6.08 12.19
CA ALA A 256 8.20 5.49 13.38
C ALA A 256 7.14 4.81 14.26
N LYS A 257 6.03 5.52 14.54
CA LYS A 257 4.92 4.97 15.31
C LYS A 257 4.27 3.75 14.61
N TYR A 258 4.07 3.83 13.30
CA TYR A 258 3.46 2.74 12.54
C TYR A 258 4.32 1.48 12.50
N LEU A 259 5.63 1.63 12.29
CA LEU A 259 6.58 0.53 12.19
C LEU A 259 7.13 0.10 13.57
N ARG A 260 6.75 0.80 14.65
CA ARG A 260 7.24 0.58 16.01
C ARG A 260 8.77 0.72 16.11
N LEU A 261 9.31 1.73 15.43
CA LEU A 261 10.71 2.11 15.44
C LEU A 261 10.92 3.25 16.44
N ASP A 262 12.12 3.30 17.04
CA ASP A 262 12.53 4.41 17.92
C ASP A 262 12.95 5.61 17.04
N PRO A 263 12.33 6.80 17.20
CA PRO A 263 12.64 7.95 16.36
C PRO A 263 14.08 8.45 16.42
N GLN A 264 14.81 8.16 17.51
CA GLN A 264 16.21 8.56 17.69
C GLN A 264 17.18 7.44 17.29
N LYS A 265 16.97 6.23 17.81
CA LYS A 265 17.86 5.08 17.54
C LYS A 265 17.79 4.62 16.09
N ASP A 266 16.59 4.65 15.50
CA ASP A 266 16.34 4.18 14.13
C ASP A 266 16.25 5.36 13.13
N ARG A 267 16.82 6.51 13.51
CA ARG A 267 16.70 7.77 12.74
C ARG A 267 17.14 7.60 11.29
N GLU A 268 18.29 7.01 11.04
CA GLU A 268 18.83 6.80 9.71
C GLU A 268 17.89 5.94 8.85
N GLN A 269 17.36 4.84 9.42
CA GLN A 269 16.40 3.98 8.74
C GLN A 269 15.11 4.71 8.40
N LEU A 270 14.63 5.56 9.30
CA LEU A 270 13.40 6.35 9.10
C LEU A 270 13.59 7.40 8.00
N GLU A 271 14.72 8.10 7.99
CA GLU A 271 15.03 9.09 6.96
C GLU A 271 15.18 8.48 5.57
N GLU A 272 15.84 7.34 5.49
CA GLU A 272 15.97 6.60 4.24
C GLU A 272 14.62 6.04 3.79
N THR A 273 13.81 5.49 4.71
CA THR A 273 12.45 5.05 4.41
C THR A 273 11.62 6.20 3.82
N TYR A 274 11.71 7.40 4.41
CA TYR A 274 11.07 8.59 3.88
C TYR A 274 11.57 8.91 2.45
N ARG A 275 12.88 8.93 2.24
CA ARG A 275 13.50 9.23 0.94
C ARG A 275 13.12 8.20 -0.13
N TYR A 276 13.20 6.92 0.22
CA TYR A 276 12.87 5.81 -0.68
C TYR A 276 11.40 5.88 -1.15
N TYR A 277 10.45 5.95 -0.21
CA TYR A 277 9.04 6.02 -0.59
C TYR A 277 8.67 7.38 -1.17
N GLY A 278 9.31 8.45 -0.74
CA GLY A 278 9.21 9.76 -1.38
C GLY A 278 9.58 9.72 -2.87
N LYS A 279 10.57 8.92 -3.27
CA LYS A 279 10.94 8.67 -4.66
C LYS A 279 9.94 7.72 -5.36
N THR A 280 9.55 6.65 -4.67
CA THR A 280 8.74 5.57 -5.23
C THR A 280 7.27 5.95 -5.48
N PHE A 281 6.66 6.74 -4.58
CA PHE A 281 5.26 7.13 -4.74
C PHE A 281 5.09 8.04 -5.97
N PRO A 282 4.08 7.79 -6.83
CA PRO A 282 3.85 8.60 -8.02
C PRO A 282 3.19 9.94 -7.68
N THR A 283 3.50 10.96 -8.48
CA THR A 283 2.78 12.25 -8.46
C THR A 283 1.48 12.21 -9.27
N LYS A 284 1.37 11.25 -10.17
CA LYS A 284 0.16 10.93 -10.94
C LYS A 284 -0.22 9.47 -10.66
N PRO A 285 -1.01 9.20 -9.61
CA PRO A 285 -1.28 7.85 -9.13
C PRO A 285 -2.35 7.14 -9.97
N TYR A 286 -2.20 7.16 -11.29
CA TYR A 286 -2.99 6.31 -12.17
C TYR A 286 -2.67 4.83 -11.91
N PRO A 287 -3.64 3.92 -12.03
CA PRO A 287 -3.33 2.50 -12.14
C PRO A 287 -2.35 2.29 -13.30
N THR A 288 -1.24 1.60 -13.06
CA THR A 288 -0.26 1.37 -14.11
C THR A 288 -0.75 0.27 -15.07
N LEU A 289 -1.29 0.69 -16.22
CA LEU A 289 -1.74 -0.28 -17.23
C LEU A 289 -0.58 -1.18 -17.68
N GLU A 290 0.60 -0.62 -17.89
CA GLU A 290 1.82 -1.38 -18.28
C GLU A 290 2.19 -2.44 -17.23
N GLY A 291 2.15 -2.08 -15.94
CA GLY A 291 2.46 -3.02 -14.85
C GLY A 291 1.38 -4.11 -14.67
N ILE A 292 0.12 -3.79 -14.94
CA ILE A 292 -0.97 -4.75 -14.92
C ILE A 292 -0.88 -5.67 -16.14
N GLU A 293 -0.56 -5.14 -17.33
CA GLU A 293 -0.33 -5.92 -18.56
C GLU A 293 0.87 -6.85 -18.42
N PHE A 294 1.99 -6.37 -17.84
CA PHE A 294 3.15 -7.23 -17.51
C PHE A 294 2.71 -8.45 -16.70
N THR A 295 1.87 -8.23 -15.69
CA THR A 295 1.33 -9.34 -14.87
C THR A 295 0.37 -10.22 -15.66
N ALA A 296 -0.49 -9.64 -16.51
CA ALA A 296 -1.42 -10.39 -17.36
C ALA A 296 -0.67 -11.33 -18.30
N GLN A 297 0.46 -10.89 -18.87
CA GLN A 297 1.29 -11.74 -19.74
C GLN A 297 1.91 -12.91 -18.98
N ILE A 298 2.37 -12.70 -17.75
CA ILE A 298 2.86 -13.80 -16.89
C ILE A 298 1.74 -14.80 -16.61
N LEU A 299 0.52 -14.32 -16.33
CA LEU A 299 -0.64 -15.18 -16.11
C LEU A 299 -1.01 -15.97 -17.36
N LYS A 300 -1.06 -15.33 -18.54
CA LYS A 300 -1.33 -15.97 -19.83
C LYS A 300 -0.35 -17.10 -20.14
N LYS A 301 0.94 -16.90 -19.82
CA LYS A 301 1.98 -17.91 -20.03
C LYS A 301 1.82 -19.14 -19.13
N ASN A 302 1.31 -18.93 -17.90
CA ASN A 302 1.31 -19.95 -16.86
C ASN A 302 -0.07 -20.54 -16.56
N ARG A 303 -1.15 -19.97 -17.11
CA ARG A 303 -2.56 -20.34 -16.81
C ARG A 303 -3.40 -20.35 -18.08
N PRO A 304 -3.87 -21.50 -18.55
CA PRO A 304 -4.73 -21.58 -19.75
C PRO A 304 -6.00 -20.72 -19.67
N GLU A 305 -6.59 -20.58 -18.48
CA GLU A 305 -7.78 -19.77 -18.24
C GLU A 305 -7.54 -18.26 -18.42
N ALA A 306 -6.29 -17.81 -18.41
CA ALA A 306 -5.93 -16.40 -18.60
C ALA A 306 -5.70 -16.00 -20.07
N LYS A 307 -5.86 -16.90 -21.04
CA LYS A 307 -5.51 -16.65 -22.47
C LYS A 307 -6.14 -15.38 -23.03
N ASP A 308 -7.40 -15.09 -22.68
CA ASP A 308 -8.18 -13.96 -23.18
C ASP A 308 -8.16 -12.74 -22.23
N LEU A 309 -7.38 -12.80 -21.15
CA LEU A 309 -7.30 -11.74 -20.15
C LEU A 309 -6.73 -10.45 -20.77
N GLN A 310 -7.47 -9.35 -20.67
CA GLN A 310 -7.04 -8.03 -21.12
C GLN A 310 -6.91 -7.11 -19.89
N ALA A 311 -5.71 -6.64 -19.58
CA ALA A 311 -5.46 -5.77 -18.43
C ALA A 311 -6.32 -4.50 -18.45
N LYS A 312 -6.51 -3.90 -19.62
CA LYS A 312 -7.29 -2.67 -19.83
C LYS A 312 -8.76 -2.78 -19.39
N ASP A 313 -9.33 -4.00 -19.41
CA ASP A 313 -10.75 -4.22 -19.07
C ASP A 313 -11.01 -4.05 -17.56
N TYR A 314 -9.95 -4.03 -16.74
CA TYR A 314 -10.03 -3.94 -15.29
C TYR A 314 -9.44 -2.63 -14.73
N VAL A 315 -9.13 -1.65 -15.61
CA VAL A 315 -8.53 -0.37 -15.21
C VAL A 315 -9.52 0.77 -15.36
N ILE A 316 -9.67 1.57 -14.31
CA ILE A 316 -10.52 2.79 -14.33
C ILE A 316 -9.65 4.01 -14.02
N ASN A 317 -9.34 4.80 -15.05
CA ASN A 317 -8.54 6.01 -14.94
C ASN A 317 -9.34 7.27 -14.62
N ARG A 318 -10.69 7.22 -14.75
CA ARG A 318 -11.54 8.41 -14.69
C ARG A 318 -11.39 9.22 -13.41
N PHE A 319 -11.25 8.58 -12.24
CA PHE A 319 -11.20 9.29 -10.97
C PHE A 319 -9.91 10.09 -10.78
N VAL A 320 -8.76 9.48 -11.08
CA VAL A 320 -7.48 10.20 -11.05
C VAL A 320 -7.46 11.26 -12.14
N GLY A 321 -8.02 10.98 -13.32
CA GLY A 321 -8.16 11.94 -14.42
C GLY A 321 -9.06 13.12 -14.07
N GLU A 322 -10.12 12.93 -13.30
CA GLU A 322 -10.98 14.01 -12.79
C GLU A 322 -10.20 14.91 -11.84
N LEU A 323 -9.48 14.32 -10.87
CA LEU A 323 -8.63 15.07 -9.94
C LEU A 323 -7.50 15.83 -10.67
N GLU A 324 -6.94 15.26 -11.72
CA GLU A 324 -5.94 15.94 -12.55
C GLU A 324 -6.56 17.14 -13.30
N LYS A 325 -7.72 16.96 -13.95
CA LYS A 325 -8.45 18.02 -14.66
C LYS A 325 -8.86 19.17 -13.75
N GLU A 326 -9.23 18.88 -12.49
CA GLU A 326 -9.51 19.91 -11.46
C GLU A 326 -8.26 20.68 -11.00
N GLY A 327 -7.06 20.32 -11.50
CA GLY A 327 -5.79 20.86 -11.04
C GLY A 327 -5.40 20.43 -9.62
N PHE A 328 -6.06 19.40 -9.07
CA PHE A 328 -5.80 18.93 -7.71
C PHE A 328 -4.38 18.39 -7.56
N LEU A 329 -3.90 17.59 -8.52
CA LEU A 329 -2.54 17.05 -8.50
C LEU A 329 -1.48 18.16 -8.48
N ILE A 330 -1.67 19.21 -9.30
CA ILE A 330 -0.77 20.36 -9.33
C ILE A 330 -0.77 21.08 -7.98
N ARG A 331 -1.94 21.27 -7.35
CA ARG A 331 -2.04 21.95 -6.05
C ARG A 331 -1.33 21.20 -4.93
N VAL A 332 -1.42 19.86 -4.89
CA VAL A 332 -0.84 19.06 -3.79
C VAL A 332 0.64 18.72 -4.01
N PHE A 333 1.08 18.57 -5.26
CA PHE A 333 2.47 18.23 -5.58
C PHE A 333 3.31 19.45 -6.02
N GLY A 334 2.71 20.63 -6.17
CA GLY A 334 3.42 21.86 -6.49
C GLY A 334 3.97 21.92 -7.91
N GLY A 335 3.33 21.30 -8.90
CA GLY A 335 3.75 21.35 -10.31
C GLY A 335 5.08 20.64 -10.60
N ARG A 336 5.49 19.72 -9.74
CA ARG A 336 6.73 18.91 -9.88
C ARG A 336 6.54 17.71 -10.77
#